data_de8f98ec8ad0c8ab8d661c0f89a663f1
#
_entry.id   de8f98ec8ad0c8ab8d661c0f89a663f1
#
_cell.length_a   1.000
_cell.length_b   1.000
_cell.length_c   1.000
_cell.angle_alpha   90.00
_cell.angle_beta   90.00
_cell.angle_gamma   90.00
#
_symmetry.space_group_name_H-M   'P 1'
#
loop_
_entity.id
_entity.type
_entity.pdbx_description
1 polymer ?
#
loop_
_entity_poly.entity_id
_entity_poly.type
_entity_poly.pdbx_seq_one_letter_code
_entity_poly.pdbx_strand_id
1 'polypeptide(L)'
;MRNGLLALLLLPALGPAADVVSGPAVGATTMSIPVTDVTGQYKGERVCYVCDYDKAPNVLAFFRDTSDDTAKEILQLNDLYLKNKARGFRAVAMVIAGESSKPWLEELNNSAHLEIPLTYFTKGPKDAAVRVYNLNPSVANTFLVTVDRSVVANFSDIAPGQFAQVADAASEMLAKTK
;
A
#
# COMPACT_ATOMS: atom_id res chain seq x y z
N MET A 1 -52.74 -39.87 -15.51
CA MET A 1 -51.70 -39.17 -16.30
C MET A 1 -51.25 -37.97 -15.48
N ARG A 2 -50.11 -38.04 -14.76
CA ARG A 2 -49.55 -36.93 -13.93
C ARG A 2 -48.22 -36.51 -14.56
N ASN A 3 -48.26 -35.40 -15.30
CA ASN A 3 -47.04 -34.77 -15.84
C ASN A 3 -46.31 -34.06 -14.72
N GLY A 4 -45.16 -34.61 -14.29
CA GLY A 4 -44.21 -33.93 -13.41
C GLY A 4 -43.35 -32.98 -14.23
N LEU A 5 -43.48 -31.68 -13.97
CA LEU A 5 -42.63 -30.65 -14.55
C LEU A 5 -41.33 -30.60 -13.74
N LEU A 6 -40.23 -31.05 -14.33
CA LEU A 6 -38.89 -30.98 -13.73
C LEU A 6 -38.35 -29.55 -13.95
N ALA A 7 -38.35 -28.73 -12.93
CA ALA A 7 -37.74 -27.41 -12.98
C ALA A 7 -36.21 -27.55 -12.84
N LEU A 8 -35.50 -27.31 -13.92
CA LEU A 8 -34.04 -27.26 -13.97
C LEU A 8 -33.56 -25.93 -13.36
N LEU A 9 -33.08 -25.95 -12.12
CA LEU A 9 -32.44 -24.79 -11.45
C LEU A 9 -31.05 -24.56 -12.08
N LEU A 10 -30.94 -23.56 -12.95
CA LEU A 10 -29.64 -23.04 -13.37
C LEU A 10 -29.00 -22.24 -12.20
N LEU A 11 -28.00 -22.81 -11.55
CA LEU A 11 -27.12 -22.06 -10.67
C LEU A 11 -26.19 -21.21 -11.54
N PRO A 12 -26.07 -19.88 -11.26
CA PRO A 12 -25.06 -19.07 -11.93
C PRO A 12 -23.68 -19.55 -11.44
N ALA A 13 -22.80 -19.92 -12.37
CA ALA A 13 -21.40 -20.19 -12.09
C ALA A 13 -20.73 -18.85 -11.72
N LEU A 14 -20.32 -18.69 -10.44
CA LEU A 14 -19.40 -17.64 -10.08
C LEU A 14 -18.05 -17.97 -10.76
N GLY A 15 -17.75 -17.25 -11.84
CA GLY A 15 -16.42 -17.26 -12.44
C GLY A 15 -15.38 -16.73 -11.43
N PRO A 16 -14.12 -17.19 -11.49
CA PRO A 16 -13.07 -16.62 -10.66
C PRO A 16 -13.00 -15.11 -10.91
N ALA A 17 -13.07 -14.32 -9.84
CA ALA A 17 -12.79 -12.90 -9.91
C ALA A 17 -11.35 -12.76 -10.45
N ALA A 18 -11.17 -12.02 -11.54
CA ALA A 18 -9.82 -11.74 -12.04
C ALA A 18 -9.06 -11.01 -10.95
N ASP A 19 -7.86 -11.50 -10.58
CA ASP A 19 -7.01 -10.84 -9.63
C ASP A 19 -6.71 -9.43 -10.12
N VAL A 20 -7.08 -8.45 -9.32
CA VAL A 20 -6.85 -7.04 -9.67
C VAL A 20 -5.38 -6.72 -9.43
N VAL A 21 -4.62 -6.61 -10.51
CA VAL A 21 -3.18 -6.34 -10.45
C VAL A 21 -2.95 -4.84 -10.31
N SER A 22 -2.17 -4.45 -9.30
CA SER A 22 -1.65 -3.09 -9.10
C SER A 22 -0.23 -3.16 -8.54
N GLY A 23 0.63 -2.31 -9.04
CA GLY A 23 2.04 -2.29 -8.64
C GLY A 23 2.93 -3.28 -9.39
N PRO A 24 4.25 -3.20 -9.20
CA PRO A 24 5.23 -4.10 -9.80
C PRO A 24 5.10 -5.53 -9.27
N ALA A 25 5.41 -6.50 -10.12
CA ALA A 25 5.37 -7.91 -9.77
C ALA A 25 6.43 -8.27 -8.71
N VAL A 26 6.20 -9.38 -7.99
CA VAL A 26 7.21 -9.99 -7.11
C VAL A 26 8.48 -10.29 -7.92
N GLY A 27 9.65 -9.96 -7.36
CA GLY A 27 10.96 -10.03 -8.00
C GLY A 27 11.36 -8.77 -8.79
N ALA A 28 10.43 -7.85 -9.05
CA ALA A 28 10.75 -6.59 -9.72
C ALA A 28 11.55 -5.64 -8.81
N THR A 29 12.43 -4.84 -9.41
CA THR A 29 13.16 -3.80 -8.69
C THR A 29 12.33 -2.55 -8.54
N THR A 30 12.29 -1.98 -7.32
CA THR A 30 11.62 -0.71 -7.04
C THR A 30 12.39 0.46 -7.64
N MET A 31 11.67 1.36 -8.30
CA MET A 31 12.21 2.56 -8.95
C MET A 31 12.11 3.78 -8.03
N SER A 32 12.86 4.83 -8.33
CA SER A 32 12.76 6.09 -7.57
C SER A 32 11.37 6.71 -7.70
N ILE A 33 10.78 7.06 -6.57
CA ILE A 33 9.48 7.78 -6.48
C ILE A 33 9.67 9.07 -5.70
N PRO A 34 9.73 10.22 -6.38
CA PRO A 34 9.70 11.50 -5.68
C PRO A 34 8.26 11.82 -5.23
N VAL A 35 8.07 12.00 -3.92
CA VAL A 35 6.80 12.39 -3.29
C VAL A 35 6.99 13.65 -2.45
N THR A 36 5.92 14.35 -2.10
CA THR A 36 5.99 15.47 -1.15
C THR A 36 5.76 14.94 0.25
N ASP A 37 6.72 15.16 1.14
CA ASP A 37 6.65 14.75 2.54
C ASP A 37 5.76 15.72 3.35
N VAL A 38 4.84 15.17 4.14
CA VAL A 38 3.93 15.95 4.99
C VAL A 38 4.35 15.90 6.45
N THR A 39 4.78 14.74 6.95
CA THR A 39 4.95 14.51 8.39
C THR A 39 6.32 13.91 8.76
N GLY A 40 7.08 13.42 7.78
CA GLY A 40 8.37 12.78 8.00
C GLY A 40 9.53 13.76 8.23
N GLN A 41 10.75 13.23 8.18
CA GLN A 41 11.98 13.99 8.43
C GLN A 41 12.27 15.07 7.38
N TYR A 42 11.64 14.98 6.20
CA TYR A 42 11.78 15.93 5.09
C TYR A 42 10.51 16.78 4.89
N LYS A 43 9.77 17.04 5.97
CA LYS A 43 8.49 17.76 5.95
C LYS A 43 8.53 19.00 5.08
N GLY A 44 7.63 19.06 4.09
CA GLY A 44 7.51 20.14 3.13
C GLY A 44 8.39 20.00 1.88
N GLU A 45 9.30 19.04 1.85
CA GLU A 45 10.22 18.82 0.74
C GLU A 45 9.75 17.71 -0.19
N ARG A 46 10.30 17.67 -1.39
CA ARG A 46 10.14 16.58 -2.34
C ARG A 46 11.27 15.57 -2.17
N VAL A 47 10.96 14.37 -1.74
CA VAL A 47 11.91 13.33 -1.37
C VAL A 47 11.61 11.99 -2.05
N CYS A 48 12.62 11.14 -2.17
CA CYS A 48 12.50 9.76 -2.63
C CYS A 48 12.73 8.79 -1.47
N TYR A 49 11.68 8.36 -0.77
CA TYR A 49 11.79 7.39 0.32
C TYR A 49 12.31 6.02 -0.15
N VAL A 50 12.02 5.60 -1.39
CA VAL A 50 12.63 4.39 -1.97
C VAL A 50 14.14 4.51 -2.05
N CYS A 51 14.66 5.71 -2.36
CA CYS A 51 16.09 5.96 -2.41
C CYS A 51 16.71 6.05 -1.02
N ASP A 52 16.00 6.65 -0.07
CA ASP A 52 16.42 6.82 1.32
C ASP A 52 16.46 5.47 2.07
N TYR A 53 15.47 4.61 1.84
CA TYR A 53 15.42 3.29 2.43
C TYR A 53 16.40 2.30 1.80
N ASP A 54 16.77 2.52 0.53
CA ASP A 54 17.70 1.71 -0.25
C ASP A 54 17.50 0.20 -0.05
N LYS A 55 18.43 -0.46 0.64
CA LYS A 55 18.40 -1.90 0.89
C LYS A 55 17.59 -2.31 2.11
N ALA A 56 17.20 -1.37 2.95
CA ALA A 56 16.46 -1.68 4.16
C ALA A 56 15.15 -2.45 3.87
N PRO A 57 14.78 -3.42 4.70
CA PRO A 57 13.48 -4.07 4.63
C PRO A 57 12.38 -3.03 4.88
N ASN A 58 11.39 -2.94 3.98
CA ASN A 58 10.38 -1.90 4.09
C ASN A 58 9.03 -2.29 3.47
N VAL A 59 8.00 -1.47 3.79
CA VAL A 59 6.71 -1.48 3.09
C VAL A 59 6.49 -0.11 2.45
N LEU A 60 6.26 -0.12 1.14
CA LEU A 60 5.78 1.01 0.37
C LEU A 60 4.28 0.86 0.21
N ALA A 61 3.49 1.72 0.85
CA ALA A 61 2.04 1.69 0.80
C ALA A 61 1.50 2.84 -0.05
N PHE A 62 0.70 2.51 -1.05
CA PHE A 62 0.06 3.47 -1.96
C PHE A 62 -1.44 3.46 -1.72
N PHE A 63 -2.03 4.62 -1.53
CA PHE A 63 -3.46 4.81 -1.26
C PHE A 63 -4.07 5.71 -2.32
N ARG A 64 -5.21 5.30 -2.87
CA ARG A 64 -5.92 6.08 -3.89
C ARG A 64 -6.46 7.39 -3.32
N ASP A 65 -7.01 7.35 -2.11
CA ASP A 65 -7.77 8.44 -1.50
C ASP A 65 -7.52 8.56 0.02
N THR A 66 -8.31 9.38 0.68
CA THR A 66 -8.24 9.71 2.11
C THR A 66 -9.47 9.19 2.88
N SER A 67 -9.91 7.97 2.58
CA SER A 67 -11.04 7.33 3.23
C SER A 67 -10.74 6.88 4.67
N ASP A 68 -11.80 6.52 5.42
CA ASP A 68 -11.66 5.94 6.77
C ASP A 68 -10.89 4.60 6.75
N ASP A 69 -11.03 3.82 5.68
CA ASP A 69 -10.29 2.56 5.55
C ASP A 69 -8.80 2.83 5.27
N THR A 70 -8.48 3.84 4.46
CA THR A 70 -7.10 4.33 4.30
C THR A 70 -6.50 4.75 5.64
N ALA A 71 -7.26 5.47 6.48
CA ALA A 71 -6.78 5.84 7.82
C ALA A 71 -6.45 4.61 8.68
N LYS A 72 -7.35 3.62 8.72
CA LYS A 72 -7.14 2.37 9.48
C LYS A 72 -5.89 1.63 9.00
N GLU A 73 -5.69 1.52 7.70
CA GLU A 73 -4.53 0.84 7.11
C GLU A 73 -3.22 1.58 7.39
N ILE A 74 -3.22 2.91 7.36
CA ILE A 74 -2.06 3.71 7.77
C ILE A 74 -1.72 3.49 9.25
N LEU A 75 -2.73 3.43 10.14
CA LEU A 75 -2.53 3.11 11.54
C LEU A 75 -1.92 1.71 11.72
N GLN A 76 -2.44 0.72 11.03
CA GLN A 76 -1.90 -0.65 11.05
C GLN A 76 -0.47 -0.73 10.50
N LEU A 77 -0.16 0.04 9.45
CA LEU A 77 1.20 0.14 8.90
C LEU A 77 2.16 0.78 9.91
N ASN A 78 1.73 1.81 10.62
CA ASN A 78 2.51 2.42 11.69
C ASN A 78 2.76 1.45 12.84
N ASP A 79 1.78 0.68 13.26
CA ASP A 79 1.94 -0.36 14.28
C ASP A 79 2.94 -1.44 13.85
N LEU A 80 2.89 -1.86 12.58
CA LEU A 80 3.86 -2.79 12.01
C LEU A 80 5.27 -2.21 12.05
N TYR A 81 5.42 -0.93 11.69
CA TYR A 81 6.69 -0.21 11.78
C TYR A 81 7.21 -0.15 13.22
N LEU A 82 6.38 0.29 14.17
CA LEU A 82 6.78 0.41 15.58
C LEU A 82 7.28 -0.90 16.17
N LYS A 83 6.64 -2.02 15.83
CA LYS A 83 7.03 -3.37 16.27
C LYS A 83 8.39 -3.82 15.69
N ASN A 84 8.79 -3.30 14.54
CA ASN A 84 9.95 -3.81 13.80
C ASN A 84 11.06 -2.77 13.54
N LYS A 85 10.88 -1.49 13.89
CA LYS A 85 11.86 -0.42 13.63
C LYS A 85 13.26 -0.70 14.21
N ALA A 86 13.32 -1.37 15.37
CA ALA A 86 14.59 -1.77 15.98
C ALA A 86 15.38 -2.80 15.15
N ARG A 87 14.72 -3.49 14.20
CA ARG A 87 15.32 -4.43 13.24
C ARG A 87 15.70 -3.76 11.91
N GLY A 88 15.67 -2.44 11.84
CA GLY A 88 15.96 -1.69 10.63
C GLY A 88 14.78 -1.60 9.64
N PHE A 89 13.59 -2.10 10.00
CA PHE A 89 12.40 -2.00 9.16
C PHE A 89 11.97 -0.55 8.94
N ARG A 90 11.48 -0.24 7.74
CA ARG A 90 10.97 1.06 7.33
C ARG A 90 9.57 0.93 6.74
N ALA A 91 8.80 2.02 6.75
CA ALA A 91 7.51 2.09 6.10
C ALA A 91 7.20 3.53 5.67
N VAL A 92 6.44 3.69 4.61
CA VAL A 92 5.95 5.01 4.14
C VAL A 92 4.56 4.87 3.56
N ALA A 93 3.69 5.83 3.85
CA ALA A 93 2.36 5.96 3.27
C ALA A 93 2.37 7.05 2.18
N MET A 94 1.95 6.71 0.96
CA MET A 94 1.95 7.58 -0.21
C MET A 94 0.52 7.71 -0.77
N VAL A 95 -0.10 8.89 -0.62
CA VAL A 95 -1.46 9.13 -1.13
C VAL A 95 -1.41 9.66 -2.56
N ILE A 96 -2.12 8.98 -3.45
CA ILE A 96 -2.16 9.29 -4.88
C ILE A 96 -3.05 10.50 -5.17
N ALA A 97 -4.02 10.83 -4.31
CA ALA A 97 -4.97 11.95 -4.51
C ALA A 97 -4.32 13.33 -4.70
N GLY A 98 -3.03 13.47 -4.37
CA GLY A 98 -2.26 14.69 -4.57
C GLY A 98 -2.32 15.67 -3.41
N GLU A 99 -1.99 16.94 -3.67
CA GLU A 99 -1.85 17.98 -2.65
C GLU A 99 -3.11 18.21 -1.82
N SER A 100 -4.29 17.96 -2.39
CA SER A 100 -5.56 18.07 -1.66
C SER A 100 -5.65 17.11 -0.45
N SER A 101 -4.84 16.06 -0.41
CA SER A 101 -4.77 15.13 0.73
C SER A 101 -3.96 15.68 1.92
N LYS A 102 -3.16 16.73 1.74
CA LYS A 102 -2.26 17.26 2.76
C LYS A 102 -2.95 17.61 4.09
N PRO A 103 -4.07 18.37 4.11
CA PRO A 103 -4.74 18.71 5.39
C PRO A 103 -5.20 17.46 6.15
N TRP A 104 -5.71 16.45 5.43
CA TRP A 104 -6.14 15.19 6.02
C TRP A 104 -4.96 14.39 6.60
N LEU A 105 -3.83 14.35 5.90
CA LEU A 105 -2.60 13.69 6.38
C LEU A 105 -2.06 14.36 7.64
N GLU A 106 -2.08 15.71 7.69
CA GLU A 106 -1.67 16.47 8.87
C GLU A 106 -2.60 16.19 10.06
N GLU A 107 -3.91 16.16 9.86
CA GLU A 107 -4.90 15.85 10.90
C GLU A 107 -4.75 14.41 11.42
N LEU A 108 -4.61 13.43 10.52
CA LEU A 108 -4.38 12.05 10.90
C LEU A 108 -3.11 11.90 11.77
N ASN A 109 -2.03 12.57 11.38
CA ASN A 109 -0.80 12.54 12.17
C ASN A 109 -0.94 13.24 13.53
N ASN A 110 -1.63 14.37 13.59
CA ASN A 110 -1.85 15.12 14.83
C ASN A 110 -2.67 14.31 15.83
N SER A 111 -3.66 13.56 15.34
CA SER A 111 -4.54 12.76 16.20
C SER A 111 -3.90 11.44 16.66
N ALA A 112 -3.10 10.79 15.81
CA ALA A 112 -2.56 9.44 16.04
C ALA A 112 -1.06 9.41 16.37
N HIS A 113 -0.33 10.53 16.26
CA HIS A 113 1.11 10.63 16.52
C HIS A 113 1.93 9.55 15.78
N LEU A 114 1.74 9.46 14.47
CA LEU A 114 2.38 8.47 13.63
C LEU A 114 3.88 8.73 13.49
N GLU A 115 4.69 7.66 13.48
CA GLU A 115 6.13 7.74 13.27
C GLU A 115 6.54 7.45 11.81
N ILE A 116 5.67 6.85 11.00
CA ILE A 116 5.94 6.66 9.56
C ILE A 116 5.69 7.97 8.80
N PRO A 117 6.47 8.26 7.75
CA PRO A 117 6.21 9.39 6.87
C PRO A 117 4.87 9.24 6.15
N LEU A 118 4.05 10.29 6.17
CA LEU A 118 2.87 10.45 5.35
C LEU A 118 3.19 11.41 4.21
N THR A 119 2.91 10.99 3.00
CA THR A 119 3.32 11.71 1.79
C THR A 119 2.21 11.73 0.74
N TYR A 120 2.33 12.58 -0.26
CA TYR A 120 1.45 12.56 -1.42
C TYR A 120 2.21 12.71 -2.74
N PHE A 121 1.62 12.21 -3.81
CA PHE A 121 2.12 12.43 -5.18
C PHE A 121 1.85 13.87 -5.61
N THR A 122 2.89 14.65 -5.93
CA THR A 122 2.78 16.08 -6.24
C THR A 122 1.79 16.38 -7.38
N LYS A 123 1.70 15.50 -8.39
CA LYS A 123 0.78 15.62 -9.52
C LYS A 123 -0.46 14.74 -9.40
N GLY A 124 -0.71 14.19 -8.21
CA GLY A 124 -1.84 13.31 -7.96
C GLY A 124 -1.86 12.09 -8.88
N PRO A 125 -3.04 11.63 -9.34
CA PRO A 125 -3.17 10.48 -10.23
C PRO A 125 -2.44 10.61 -11.58
N LYS A 126 -2.07 11.84 -11.96
CA LYS A 126 -1.32 12.12 -13.20
C LYS A 126 0.19 12.08 -13.00
N ASP A 127 0.66 11.80 -11.80
CA ASP A 127 2.09 11.70 -11.54
C ASP A 127 2.71 10.55 -12.35
N ALA A 128 3.93 10.78 -12.84
CA ALA A 128 4.63 9.77 -13.64
C ALA A 128 4.88 8.46 -12.86
N ALA A 129 5.04 8.56 -11.55
CA ALA A 129 5.23 7.43 -10.67
C ALA A 129 4.05 6.44 -10.69
N VAL A 130 2.80 6.90 -10.87
CA VAL A 130 1.63 6.04 -11.01
C VAL A 130 1.79 5.08 -12.19
N ARG A 131 2.30 5.58 -13.33
CA ARG A 131 2.56 4.75 -14.51
C ARG A 131 3.80 3.87 -14.35
N VAL A 132 4.88 4.43 -13.80
CA VAL A 132 6.16 3.71 -13.61
C VAL A 132 5.97 2.51 -12.70
N TYR A 133 5.14 2.66 -11.67
CA TYR A 133 4.79 1.57 -10.76
C TYR A 133 3.60 0.73 -11.21
N ASN A 134 3.01 1.03 -12.36
CA ASN A 134 1.80 0.35 -12.83
C ASN A 134 0.69 0.30 -11.76
N LEU A 135 0.51 1.41 -11.02
CA LEU A 135 -0.54 1.51 -10.01
C LEU A 135 -1.90 1.59 -10.69
N ASN A 136 -2.79 0.67 -10.33
CA ASN A 136 -4.13 0.62 -10.88
C ASN A 136 -5.03 1.66 -10.17
N PRO A 137 -5.59 2.65 -10.90
CA PRO A 137 -6.42 3.69 -10.27
C PRO A 137 -7.78 3.17 -9.76
N SER A 138 -8.16 1.94 -10.10
CA SER A 138 -9.42 1.34 -9.66
C SER A 138 -9.33 0.68 -8.29
N VAL A 139 -8.11 0.42 -7.75
CA VAL A 139 -7.93 -0.19 -6.44
C VAL A 139 -7.80 0.86 -5.33
N ALA A 140 -8.22 0.52 -4.12
CA ALA A 140 -8.13 1.41 -2.97
C ALA A 140 -6.68 1.58 -2.49
N ASN A 141 -5.91 0.49 -2.49
CA ASN A 141 -4.56 0.45 -1.97
C ASN A 141 -3.66 -0.53 -2.73
N THR A 142 -2.34 -0.35 -2.57
CA THR A 142 -1.31 -1.30 -3.01
C THR A 142 -0.19 -1.29 -1.97
N PHE A 143 0.16 -2.45 -1.42
CA PHE A 143 1.24 -2.63 -0.46
C PHE A 143 2.35 -3.46 -1.09
N LEU A 144 3.54 -2.89 -1.19
CA LEU A 144 4.74 -3.59 -1.65
C LEU A 144 5.64 -3.86 -0.45
N VAL A 145 5.85 -5.11 -0.11
CA VAL A 145 6.88 -5.55 0.85
C VAL A 145 8.18 -5.69 0.08
N THR A 146 9.22 -4.98 0.50
CA THR A 146 10.48 -4.90 -0.26
C THR A 146 11.71 -5.03 0.63
N VAL A 147 12.78 -5.60 0.08
CA VAL A 147 14.12 -5.65 0.65
C VAL A 147 15.15 -5.62 -0.48
N ASP A 148 16.30 -4.99 -0.27
CA ASP A 148 17.32 -4.82 -1.32
C ASP A 148 16.73 -4.23 -2.62
N ARG A 149 15.73 -3.34 -2.48
CA ARG A 149 14.95 -2.74 -3.58
C ARG A 149 14.18 -3.76 -4.45
N SER A 150 14.04 -4.99 -4.01
CA SER A 150 13.27 -6.04 -4.69
C SER A 150 11.92 -6.23 -4.02
N VAL A 151 10.85 -6.33 -4.79
CA VAL A 151 9.50 -6.67 -4.30
C VAL A 151 9.48 -8.14 -3.92
N VAL A 152 9.20 -8.43 -2.64
CA VAL A 152 9.07 -9.81 -2.14
C VAL A 152 7.61 -10.24 -1.96
N ALA A 153 6.70 -9.26 -1.79
CA ALA A 153 5.25 -9.49 -1.83
C ALA A 153 4.53 -8.23 -2.32
N ASN A 154 3.39 -8.42 -2.96
CA ASN A 154 2.50 -7.36 -3.45
C ASN A 154 1.06 -7.71 -3.10
N PHE A 155 0.37 -6.81 -2.44
CA PHE A 155 -1.04 -6.91 -2.09
C PHE A 155 -1.78 -5.70 -2.63
N SER A 156 -2.90 -5.92 -3.31
CA SER A 156 -3.69 -4.86 -3.92
C SER A 156 -5.16 -5.00 -3.55
N ASP A 157 -5.81 -3.86 -3.32
CA ASP A 157 -7.25 -3.76 -3.03
C ASP A 157 -7.69 -4.59 -1.81
N ILE A 158 -6.86 -4.60 -0.77
CA ILE A 158 -7.17 -5.30 0.47
C ILE A 158 -7.99 -4.40 1.40
N ALA A 159 -8.93 -5.01 2.15
CA ALA A 159 -9.63 -4.30 3.23
C ALA A 159 -8.76 -4.23 4.50
N PRO A 160 -9.02 -3.29 5.44
CA PRO A 160 -8.27 -3.20 6.70
C PRO A 160 -8.23 -4.51 7.50
N GLY A 161 -9.31 -5.31 7.46
CA GLY A 161 -9.37 -6.63 8.10
C GLY A 161 -8.44 -7.68 7.48
N GLN A 162 -7.89 -7.42 6.31
CA GLN A 162 -6.95 -8.29 5.59
C GLN A 162 -5.48 -7.86 5.74
N PHE A 163 -5.20 -6.76 6.45
CA PHE A 163 -3.84 -6.22 6.60
C PHE A 163 -2.85 -7.23 7.24
N ALA A 164 -3.35 -8.24 7.93
CA ALA A 164 -2.51 -9.32 8.47
C ALA A 164 -1.62 -9.97 7.39
N GLN A 165 -2.08 -10.05 6.14
CA GLN A 165 -1.29 -10.58 5.01
C GLN A 165 0.00 -9.78 4.78
N VAL A 166 -0.08 -8.44 4.87
CA VAL A 166 1.07 -7.54 4.73
C VAL A 166 2.03 -7.73 5.92
N ALA A 167 1.47 -7.82 7.13
CA ALA A 167 2.26 -8.00 8.34
C ALA A 167 2.99 -9.34 8.37
N ASP A 168 2.35 -10.41 7.92
CA ASP A 168 2.94 -11.75 7.83
C ASP A 168 4.07 -11.79 6.80
N ALA A 169 3.84 -11.24 5.60
CA ALA A 169 4.87 -11.14 4.56
C ALA A 169 6.07 -10.30 5.01
N ALA A 170 5.84 -9.19 5.71
CA ALA A 170 6.91 -8.38 6.29
C ALA A 170 7.70 -9.16 7.36
N SER A 171 7.01 -9.93 8.21
CA SER A 171 7.63 -10.76 9.24
C SER A 171 8.49 -11.86 8.65
N GLU A 172 8.01 -12.54 7.60
CA GLU A 172 8.77 -13.56 6.86
C GLU A 172 10.01 -12.97 6.18
N MET A 173 9.88 -11.80 5.55
CA MET A 173 11.01 -11.08 4.97
C MET A 173 12.05 -10.78 6.03
N LEU A 174 11.63 -10.18 7.16
CA LEU A 174 12.53 -9.85 8.26
C LEU A 174 13.20 -11.07 8.89
N ALA A 175 12.58 -12.24 8.90
CA ALA A 175 13.19 -13.48 9.39
C ALA A 175 14.34 -13.96 8.49
N LYS A 176 14.33 -13.60 7.20
CA LYS A 176 15.35 -13.98 6.20
C LYS A 176 16.46 -12.93 6.05
N THR A 177 16.23 -11.70 6.54
CA THR A 177 17.22 -10.62 6.51
C THR A 177 18.09 -10.70 7.76
N LYS A 178 19.40 -10.93 7.58
CA LYS A 178 20.40 -11.02 8.66
C LYS A 178 21.04 -9.66 8.89
#